data_a7623b2a0dbf5ed48fecbd0009dba26b
#
_entry.id   a7623b2a0dbf5ed48fecbd0009dba26b
#
_cell.length_a   1.000
_cell.length_b   1.000
_cell.length_c   1.000
_cell.angle_alpha   90.00
_cell.angle_beta   90.00
_cell.angle_gamma   90.00
#
_symmetry.space_group_name_H-M   'P 1'
#
loop_
_entity.id
_entity.type
_entity.pdbx_description
1 polymer ?
#
loop_
_entity_poly.entity_id
_entity_poly.type
_entity_poly.pdbx_seq_one_letter_code
_entity_poly.pdbx_strand_id
1 'polypeptide(L)'
;MTDLTKYGPWAVIAGGSEGVGAEFARMLAEDGFNLVLVARKPGPLEDVAGHCRDLGVQVRALSLDLLDAESVSQIVAATSGLDVGLLIYNAGASTCNEPFLEADLAQFQRVTDLNVTRMLELVQHYGRAMVNRGRGGIILVGSLSGYMGAVRHSIYAGAKAFSRMFAESLWLELREHNVDVLELVLGVTRTPAMERVGLNFDAPGMIVNDPAEVAREGLDHLGDGPVFVAGGNGSRAALNSAPDRARVVLEADEAIRELVKLRK
;
A
#
# COMPACT_ATOMS: atom_id res chain seq x y z
N MET A 1 -9.03 -16.17 7.58
CA MET A 1 -10.32 -15.43 7.64
C MET A 1 -10.12 -14.23 8.53
N THR A 2 -10.39 -13.06 8.00
CA THR A 2 -10.20 -11.79 8.70
C THR A 2 -11.30 -11.59 9.74
N ASP A 3 -10.95 -11.14 10.95
CA ASP A 3 -11.91 -10.99 12.04
C ASP A 3 -12.93 -9.87 11.76
N LEU A 4 -14.10 -10.25 11.24
CA LEU A 4 -15.20 -9.34 10.94
C LEU A 4 -15.71 -8.62 12.20
N THR A 5 -15.60 -9.23 13.38
CA THR A 5 -16.06 -8.63 14.64
C THR A 5 -15.17 -7.46 15.05
N LYS A 6 -13.85 -7.61 14.84
CA LYS A 6 -12.86 -6.58 15.17
C LYS A 6 -12.77 -5.51 14.08
N TYR A 7 -12.70 -5.92 12.81
CA TYR A 7 -12.35 -5.04 11.68
C TYR A 7 -13.53 -4.68 10.77
N GLY A 8 -14.72 -5.27 10.95
CA GLY A 8 -15.89 -5.01 10.13
C GLY A 8 -16.86 -3.97 10.72
N PRO A 9 -18.03 -3.81 10.12
CA PRO A 9 -18.51 -4.49 8.92
C PRO A 9 -18.05 -3.88 7.59
N TRP A 10 -17.40 -2.71 7.58
CA TRP A 10 -16.94 -2.03 6.37
C TRP A 10 -15.43 -1.91 6.32
N ALA A 11 -14.86 -2.18 5.15
CA ALA A 11 -13.45 -1.88 4.83
C ALA A 11 -13.36 -0.81 3.73
N VAL A 12 -12.44 0.13 3.88
CA VAL A 12 -12.08 1.11 2.84
C VAL A 12 -10.74 0.72 2.24
N ILE A 13 -10.67 0.57 0.91
CA ILE A 13 -9.46 0.21 0.19
C ILE A 13 -9.12 1.34 -0.80
N ALA A 14 -8.11 2.13 -0.48
CA ALA A 14 -7.53 3.09 -1.40
C ALA A 14 -6.57 2.36 -2.35
N GLY A 15 -6.87 2.38 -3.65
CA GLY A 15 -6.16 1.60 -4.67
C GLY A 15 -6.73 0.18 -4.85
N GLY A 16 -8.06 0.01 -4.83
CA GLY A 16 -8.75 -1.27 -4.83
C GLY A 16 -9.12 -1.85 -6.20
N SER A 17 -8.58 -1.34 -7.31
CA SER A 17 -9.04 -1.74 -8.67
C SER A 17 -8.17 -2.77 -9.37
N GLU A 18 -6.95 -3.03 -8.92
CA GLU A 18 -6.02 -3.96 -9.56
C GLU A 18 -4.95 -4.45 -8.58
N GLY A 19 -4.28 -5.55 -8.93
CA GLY A 19 -3.15 -6.10 -8.16
C GLY A 19 -3.52 -6.39 -6.71
N VAL A 20 -2.61 -6.08 -5.79
CA VAL A 20 -2.75 -6.40 -4.35
C VAL A 20 -4.04 -5.80 -3.74
N GLY A 21 -4.42 -4.58 -4.17
CA GLY A 21 -5.65 -3.94 -3.68
C GLY A 21 -6.93 -4.66 -4.12
N ALA A 22 -6.95 -5.22 -5.34
CA ALA A 22 -8.06 -6.04 -5.81
C ALA A 22 -8.13 -7.38 -5.07
N GLU A 23 -6.99 -7.98 -4.75
CA GLU A 23 -6.94 -9.22 -3.97
C GLU A 23 -7.43 -9.01 -2.53
N PHE A 24 -7.02 -7.89 -1.88
CA PHE A 24 -7.62 -7.51 -0.59
C PHE A 24 -9.15 -7.39 -0.69
N ALA A 25 -9.66 -6.75 -1.74
CA ALA A 25 -11.11 -6.59 -1.91
C ALA A 25 -11.83 -7.92 -2.02
N ARG A 26 -11.32 -8.87 -2.83
CA ARG A 26 -11.91 -10.21 -3.01
C ARG A 26 -11.91 -10.99 -1.70
N MET A 27 -10.76 -11.06 -1.02
CA MET A 27 -10.61 -11.81 0.23
C MET A 27 -11.51 -11.27 1.34
N LEU A 28 -11.60 -9.95 1.47
CA LEU A 28 -12.48 -9.34 2.46
C LEU A 28 -13.96 -9.53 2.13
N ALA A 29 -14.34 -9.53 0.83
CA ALA A 29 -15.69 -9.87 0.42
C ALA A 29 -16.04 -11.33 0.73
N GLU A 30 -15.12 -12.28 0.50
CA GLU A 30 -15.25 -13.69 0.88
C GLU A 30 -15.41 -13.86 2.41
N ASP A 31 -14.73 -13.00 3.19
CA ASP A 31 -14.85 -12.97 4.67
C ASP A 31 -16.10 -12.19 5.14
N GLY A 32 -16.95 -11.66 4.23
CA GLY A 32 -18.23 -11.01 4.54
C GLY A 32 -18.16 -9.50 4.80
N PHE A 33 -17.04 -8.84 4.51
CA PHE A 33 -16.92 -7.39 4.64
C PHE A 33 -17.65 -6.66 3.52
N ASN A 34 -18.38 -5.60 3.87
CA ASN A 34 -18.79 -4.60 2.91
C ASN A 34 -17.60 -3.69 2.55
N LEU A 35 -17.56 -3.18 1.31
CA LEU A 35 -16.37 -2.53 0.79
C LEU A 35 -16.65 -1.12 0.27
N VAL A 36 -15.70 -0.22 0.49
CA VAL A 36 -15.57 1.03 -0.24
C VAL A 36 -14.25 0.97 -1.00
N LEU A 37 -14.33 0.86 -2.32
CA LEU A 37 -13.19 0.74 -3.21
C LEU A 37 -12.93 2.09 -3.88
N VAL A 38 -11.70 2.59 -3.76
CA VAL A 38 -11.29 3.86 -4.35
C VAL A 38 -10.19 3.62 -5.37
N ALA A 39 -10.39 4.05 -6.62
CA ALA A 39 -9.37 4.02 -7.67
C ALA A 39 -9.72 4.96 -8.82
N ARG A 40 -8.73 5.28 -9.67
CA ARG A 40 -8.90 6.24 -10.76
C ARG A 40 -9.61 5.68 -12.00
N LYS A 41 -9.43 4.39 -12.28
CA LYS A 41 -9.92 3.76 -13.52
C LYS A 41 -11.29 3.13 -13.27
N PRO A 42 -12.38 3.68 -13.87
CA PRO A 42 -13.73 3.20 -13.57
C PRO A 42 -13.97 1.75 -14.01
N GLY A 43 -13.48 1.31 -15.17
CA GLY A 43 -13.68 -0.05 -15.69
C GLY A 43 -13.11 -1.11 -14.74
N PRO A 44 -11.78 -1.18 -14.52
CA PRO A 44 -11.19 -2.14 -13.58
C PRO A 44 -11.75 -2.06 -12.16
N LEU A 45 -12.14 -0.86 -11.71
CA LEU A 45 -12.77 -0.66 -10.40
C LEU A 45 -14.13 -1.34 -10.33
N GLU A 46 -14.96 -1.15 -11.35
CA GLU A 46 -16.29 -1.75 -11.41
C GLU A 46 -16.23 -3.27 -11.61
N ASP A 47 -15.24 -3.78 -12.36
CA ASP A 47 -15.00 -5.23 -12.50
C ASP A 47 -14.74 -5.88 -11.13
N VAL A 48 -13.89 -5.29 -10.30
CA VAL A 48 -13.63 -5.78 -8.93
C VAL A 48 -14.88 -5.62 -8.06
N ALA A 49 -15.54 -4.47 -8.12
CA ALA A 49 -16.74 -4.21 -7.34
C ALA A 49 -17.89 -5.16 -7.70
N GLY A 50 -18.08 -5.45 -8.99
CA GLY A 50 -19.07 -6.42 -9.47
C GLY A 50 -18.81 -7.82 -8.92
N HIS A 51 -17.55 -8.29 -9.03
CA HIS A 51 -17.16 -9.59 -8.47
C HIS A 51 -17.41 -9.68 -6.96
N CYS A 52 -17.08 -8.63 -6.19
CA CYS A 52 -17.34 -8.62 -4.75
C CYS A 52 -18.85 -8.60 -4.42
N ARG A 53 -19.68 -7.88 -5.22
CA ARG A 53 -21.15 -7.91 -5.06
C ARG A 53 -21.75 -9.29 -5.32
N ASP A 54 -21.18 -10.03 -6.28
CA ASP A 54 -21.60 -11.41 -6.58
C ASP A 54 -21.36 -12.37 -5.40
N LEU A 55 -20.42 -12.04 -4.51
CA LEU A 55 -20.18 -12.72 -3.24
C LEU A 55 -21.20 -12.33 -2.13
N GLY A 56 -22.13 -11.41 -2.42
CA GLY A 56 -23.25 -11.06 -1.54
C GLY A 56 -23.00 -9.87 -0.63
N VAL A 57 -21.85 -9.18 -0.71
CA VAL A 57 -21.53 -8.01 0.10
C VAL A 57 -21.90 -6.69 -0.59
N GLN A 58 -22.09 -5.63 0.19
CA GLN A 58 -22.30 -4.30 -0.37
C GLN A 58 -20.97 -3.68 -0.81
N VAL A 59 -20.94 -3.05 -1.98
CA VAL A 59 -19.76 -2.37 -2.48
C VAL A 59 -20.10 -0.98 -3.02
N ARG A 60 -19.41 0.05 -2.50
CA ARG A 60 -19.36 1.40 -3.03
C ARG A 60 -18.08 1.57 -3.83
N ALA A 61 -18.19 1.73 -5.15
CA ALA A 61 -17.06 1.99 -6.04
C ALA A 61 -16.95 3.50 -6.28
N LEU A 62 -15.82 4.08 -5.89
CA LEU A 62 -15.54 5.52 -6.01
C LEU A 62 -14.42 5.72 -7.03
N SER A 63 -14.78 6.15 -8.25
CA SER A 63 -13.81 6.48 -9.29
C SER A 63 -13.25 7.88 -9.05
N LEU A 64 -12.14 7.97 -8.31
CA LEU A 64 -11.50 9.20 -7.87
C LEU A 64 -9.98 9.15 -8.08
N ASP A 65 -9.36 10.26 -8.49
CA ASP A 65 -7.92 10.44 -8.36
C ASP A 65 -7.61 11.01 -6.97
N LEU A 66 -6.84 10.26 -6.18
CA LEU A 66 -6.41 10.71 -4.85
C LEU A 66 -5.58 12.00 -4.88
N LEU A 67 -5.03 12.37 -6.03
CA LEU A 67 -4.31 13.62 -6.21
C LEU A 67 -5.24 14.84 -6.40
N ASP A 68 -6.54 14.63 -6.60
CA ASP A 68 -7.50 15.73 -6.63
C ASP A 68 -7.73 16.28 -5.22
N ALA A 69 -7.83 17.60 -5.11
CA ALA A 69 -7.95 18.28 -3.82
C ALA A 69 -9.16 17.81 -2.98
N GLU A 70 -10.27 17.52 -3.65
CA GLU A 70 -11.53 17.11 -3.03
C GLU A 70 -11.66 15.58 -2.83
N SER A 71 -10.65 14.79 -3.22
CA SER A 71 -10.75 13.34 -3.20
C SER A 71 -11.06 12.77 -1.82
N VAL A 72 -10.35 13.24 -0.80
CA VAL A 72 -10.53 12.78 0.58
C VAL A 72 -11.89 13.21 1.13
N SER A 73 -12.33 14.45 0.88
CA SER A 73 -13.65 14.93 1.29
C SER A 73 -14.78 14.13 0.66
N GLN A 74 -14.63 13.73 -0.62
CA GLN A 74 -15.59 12.86 -1.32
C GLN A 74 -15.62 11.44 -0.73
N ILE A 75 -14.46 10.86 -0.39
CA ILE A 75 -14.39 9.55 0.27
C ILE A 75 -15.07 9.61 1.64
N VAL A 76 -14.77 10.63 2.45
CA VAL A 76 -15.39 10.86 3.76
C VAL A 76 -16.90 11.01 3.64
N ALA A 77 -17.39 11.81 2.70
CA ALA A 77 -18.82 11.95 2.45
C ALA A 77 -19.48 10.64 2.03
N ALA A 78 -18.84 9.88 1.14
CA ALA A 78 -19.32 8.58 0.67
C ALA A 78 -19.32 7.50 1.76
N THR A 79 -18.54 7.65 2.83
CA THR A 79 -18.48 6.71 3.96
C THR A 79 -19.23 7.23 5.20
N SER A 80 -19.88 8.38 5.11
CA SER A 80 -20.68 8.93 6.21
C SER A 80 -21.76 7.95 6.67
N GLY A 81 -21.84 7.72 7.98
CA GLY A 81 -22.78 6.77 8.59
C GLY A 81 -22.38 5.29 8.45
N LEU A 82 -21.26 4.97 7.84
CA LEU A 82 -20.73 3.60 7.80
C LEU A 82 -19.83 3.33 9.01
N ASP A 83 -19.94 2.12 9.56
CA ASP A 83 -19.01 1.63 10.58
C ASP A 83 -17.77 1.04 9.89
N VAL A 84 -16.83 1.91 9.49
CA VAL A 84 -15.58 1.53 8.83
C VAL A 84 -14.60 1.02 9.88
N GLY A 85 -14.39 -0.28 9.96
CA GLY A 85 -13.48 -0.92 10.92
C GLY A 85 -12.11 -1.27 10.36
N LEU A 86 -11.93 -1.24 9.02
CA LEU A 86 -10.65 -1.50 8.37
C LEU A 86 -10.33 -0.45 7.31
N LEU A 87 -9.12 0.12 7.37
CA LEU A 87 -8.56 0.95 6.32
C LEU A 87 -7.35 0.23 5.69
N ILE A 88 -7.37 0.03 4.37
CA ILE A 88 -6.20 -0.44 3.62
C ILE A 88 -5.75 0.68 2.68
N TYR A 89 -4.61 1.29 2.97
CA TYR A 89 -3.99 2.27 2.09
C TYR A 89 -2.99 1.57 1.18
N ASN A 90 -3.47 1.07 0.03
CA ASN A 90 -2.66 0.40 -1.00
C ASN A 90 -2.27 1.36 -2.15
N ALA A 91 -2.93 2.51 -2.26
CA ALA A 91 -2.60 3.51 -3.27
C ALA A 91 -1.19 4.06 -3.05
N GLY A 92 -0.38 4.00 -4.10
CA GLY A 92 0.98 4.52 -4.07
C GLY A 92 1.71 4.16 -5.36
N ALA A 93 2.52 5.08 -5.85
CA ALA A 93 3.32 4.88 -7.04
C ALA A 93 4.51 5.84 -7.08
N SER A 94 5.58 5.42 -7.75
CA SER A 94 6.62 6.34 -8.23
C SER A 94 6.17 6.90 -9.58
N THR A 95 5.53 8.06 -9.56
CA THR A 95 5.01 8.70 -10.78
C THR A 95 6.04 9.61 -11.47
N CYS A 96 7.19 9.83 -10.82
CA CYS A 96 8.32 10.58 -11.37
C CYS A 96 9.61 9.80 -11.11
N ASN A 97 10.23 9.30 -12.18
CA ASN A 97 11.47 8.49 -12.14
C ASN A 97 12.62 9.25 -12.80
N GLU A 98 12.73 10.54 -12.53
CA GLU A 98 13.82 11.40 -13.01
C GLU A 98 14.85 11.67 -11.92
N PRO A 99 16.10 12.02 -12.26
CA PRO A 99 17.05 12.54 -11.29
C PRO A 99 16.48 13.77 -10.57
N PHE A 100 16.67 13.86 -9.26
CA PHE A 100 16.00 14.88 -8.44
C PHE A 100 16.28 16.33 -8.91
N LEU A 101 17.48 16.60 -9.39
CA LEU A 101 17.87 17.95 -9.85
C LEU A 101 17.45 18.28 -11.29
N GLU A 102 16.87 17.31 -12.03
CA GLU A 102 16.52 17.45 -13.43
C GLU A 102 15.00 17.60 -13.64
N ALA A 103 14.19 17.08 -12.73
CA ALA A 103 12.74 17.15 -12.85
C ALA A 103 12.14 18.37 -12.12
N ASP A 104 10.93 18.74 -12.53
CA ASP A 104 10.14 19.76 -11.84
C ASP A 104 9.74 19.28 -10.44
N LEU A 105 9.96 20.13 -9.44
CA LEU A 105 9.59 19.87 -8.05
C LEU A 105 8.10 19.54 -7.88
N ALA A 106 7.22 20.11 -8.72
CA ALA A 106 5.79 19.81 -8.69
C ALA A 106 5.48 18.33 -8.99
N GLN A 107 6.28 17.66 -9.84
CA GLN A 107 6.12 16.22 -10.08
C GLN A 107 6.47 15.40 -8.84
N PHE A 108 7.53 15.78 -8.14
CA PHE A 108 7.92 15.13 -6.87
C PHE A 108 6.90 15.40 -5.76
N GLN A 109 6.31 16.61 -5.73
CA GLN A 109 5.23 16.92 -4.79
C GLN A 109 4.05 15.96 -4.96
N ARG A 110 3.65 15.66 -6.21
CA ARG A 110 2.59 14.68 -6.50
C ARG A 110 2.93 13.27 -5.97
N VAL A 111 4.21 12.86 -6.02
CA VAL A 111 4.65 11.59 -5.40
C VAL A 111 4.46 11.63 -3.89
N THR A 112 4.83 12.74 -3.25
CA THR A 112 4.64 12.95 -1.81
C THR A 112 3.17 12.99 -1.45
N ASP A 113 2.35 13.71 -2.20
CA ASP A 113 0.92 13.84 -1.93
C ASP A 113 0.24 12.47 -1.97
N LEU A 114 0.50 11.67 -3.01
CA LEU A 114 -0.09 10.34 -3.13
C LEU A 114 0.39 9.38 -2.04
N ASN A 115 1.68 9.37 -1.72
CA ASN A 115 2.25 8.33 -0.83
C ASN A 115 2.28 8.74 0.64
N VAL A 116 2.14 10.04 0.95
CA VAL A 116 2.22 10.57 2.33
C VAL A 116 0.96 11.36 2.67
N THR A 117 0.70 12.49 2.01
CA THR A 117 -0.36 13.44 2.42
C THR A 117 -1.73 12.77 2.47
N ARG A 118 -2.15 12.10 1.39
CA ARG A 118 -3.46 11.43 1.31
C ARG A 118 -3.57 10.25 2.28
N MET A 119 -2.46 9.53 2.49
CA MET A 119 -2.39 8.48 3.50
C MET A 119 -2.68 9.03 4.89
N LEU A 120 -2.00 10.11 5.29
CA LEU A 120 -2.18 10.74 6.60
C LEU A 120 -3.61 11.23 6.82
N GLU A 121 -4.22 11.86 5.81
CA GLU A 121 -5.60 12.38 5.88
C GLU A 121 -6.61 11.25 6.13
N LEU A 122 -6.52 10.14 5.38
CA LEU A 122 -7.42 8.99 5.55
C LEU A 122 -7.17 8.26 6.87
N VAL A 123 -5.91 8.05 7.25
CA VAL A 123 -5.55 7.43 8.53
C VAL A 123 -6.08 8.26 9.69
N GLN A 124 -5.91 9.58 9.67
CA GLN A 124 -6.41 10.45 10.73
C GLN A 124 -7.94 10.39 10.83
N HIS A 125 -8.64 10.40 9.68
CA HIS A 125 -10.10 10.34 9.66
C HIS A 125 -10.65 9.03 10.24
N TYR A 126 -10.21 7.89 9.69
CA TYR A 126 -10.73 6.59 10.12
C TYR A 126 -10.16 6.13 11.45
N GLY A 127 -8.89 6.43 11.73
CA GLY A 127 -8.25 6.09 13.00
C GLY A 127 -8.94 6.73 14.20
N ARG A 128 -9.36 8.00 14.10
CA ARG A 128 -10.16 8.65 15.16
C ARG A 128 -11.47 7.91 15.42
N ALA A 129 -12.16 7.48 14.37
CA ALA A 129 -13.40 6.73 14.52
C ALA A 129 -13.16 5.35 15.14
N MET A 130 -12.07 4.67 14.76
CA MET A 130 -11.66 3.37 15.32
C MET A 130 -11.31 3.49 16.81
N VAL A 131 -10.51 4.49 17.20
CA VAL A 131 -10.18 4.78 18.60
C VAL A 131 -11.45 5.02 19.44
N ASN A 132 -12.37 5.84 18.95
CA ASN A 132 -13.62 6.12 19.65
C ASN A 132 -14.51 4.87 19.85
N ARG A 133 -14.39 3.87 18.96
CA ARG A 133 -15.10 2.60 19.09
C ARG A 133 -14.37 1.55 19.92
N GLY A 134 -13.07 1.74 20.15
CA GLY A 134 -12.22 0.75 20.81
C GLY A 134 -11.94 -0.51 19.97
N ARG A 135 -12.01 -0.40 18.64
CA ARG A 135 -11.69 -1.49 17.70
C ARG A 135 -11.43 -0.98 16.28
N GLY A 136 -10.58 -1.69 15.55
CA GLY A 136 -10.29 -1.41 14.15
C GLY A 136 -8.93 -1.92 13.70
N GLY A 137 -8.62 -1.69 12.41
CA GLY A 137 -7.34 -2.03 11.82
C GLY A 137 -6.95 -1.08 10.68
N ILE A 138 -5.66 -0.87 10.52
CA ILE A 138 -5.06 -0.04 9.47
C ILE A 138 -3.92 -0.82 8.83
N ILE A 139 -4.02 -1.08 7.52
CA ILE A 139 -2.92 -1.61 6.72
C ILE A 139 -2.38 -0.51 5.80
N LEU A 140 -1.10 -0.21 5.93
CA LEU A 140 -0.36 0.67 5.04
C LEU A 140 0.50 -0.20 4.12
N VAL A 141 0.31 -0.11 2.80
CA VAL A 141 1.10 -0.89 1.86
C VAL A 141 2.42 -0.19 1.57
N GLY A 142 3.45 -0.73 2.18
CA GLY A 142 4.83 -0.28 2.09
C GLY A 142 5.59 -0.89 0.90
N SER A 143 6.91 -0.72 0.90
CA SER A 143 7.80 -1.25 -0.13
C SER A 143 9.20 -1.46 0.41
N LEU A 144 9.92 -2.45 -0.12
CA LEU A 144 11.37 -2.59 0.10
C LEU A 144 12.16 -1.34 -0.33
N SER A 145 11.59 -0.50 -1.19
CA SER A 145 12.19 0.80 -1.53
C SER A 145 12.32 1.72 -0.32
N GLY A 146 11.55 1.53 0.74
CA GLY A 146 11.67 2.27 2.00
C GLY A 146 12.86 1.87 2.87
N TYR A 147 13.60 0.83 2.49
CA TYR A 147 14.77 0.34 3.23
C TYR A 147 16.11 0.81 2.66
N MET A 148 16.10 1.32 1.42
CA MET A 148 17.33 1.69 0.72
C MET A 148 17.05 2.75 -0.34
N GLY A 149 17.95 3.74 -0.45
CA GLY A 149 17.91 4.72 -1.54
C GLY A 149 18.32 4.08 -2.88
N ALA A 150 17.70 4.55 -3.96
CA ALA A 150 18.08 4.17 -5.31
C ALA A 150 18.02 5.39 -6.25
N VAL A 151 18.82 5.35 -7.32
CA VAL A 151 18.83 6.40 -8.36
C VAL A 151 17.42 6.58 -8.92
N ARG A 152 16.97 7.82 -9.10
CA ARG A 152 15.65 8.20 -9.62
C ARG A 152 14.46 7.84 -8.72
N HIS A 153 14.71 7.36 -7.50
CA HIS A 153 13.66 6.98 -6.54
C HIS A 153 13.73 7.78 -5.23
N SER A 154 14.48 8.88 -5.18
CA SER A 154 14.76 9.64 -3.96
C SER A 154 13.49 9.99 -3.17
N ILE A 155 12.47 10.54 -3.81
CA ILE A 155 11.23 10.94 -3.15
C ILE A 155 10.36 9.73 -2.82
N TYR A 156 10.20 8.78 -3.74
CA TYR A 156 9.40 7.57 -3.50
C TYR A 156 9.99 6.70 -2.38
N ALA A 157 11.31 6.47 -2.40
CA ALA A 157 11.99 5.73 -1.32
C ALA A 157 11.84 6.44 0.02
N GLY A 158 12.03 7.78 0.03
CA GLY A 158 11.80 8.60 1.23
C GLY A 158 10.37 8.50 1.75
N ALA A 159 9.35 8.55 0.87
CA ALA A 159 7.95 8.42 1.24
C ALA A 159 7.63 7.02 1.82
N LYS A 160 8.21 5.95 1.26
CA LYS A 160 8.03 4.59 1.79
C LYS A 160 8.81 4.36 3.10
N ALA A 161 9.94 5.00 3.30
CA ALA A 161 10.63 5.02 4.60
C ALA A 161 9.82 5.79 5.66
N PHE A 162 9.19 6.91 5.27
CA PHE A 162 8.25 7.64 6.13
C PHE A 162 7.09 6.76 6.56
N SER A 163 6.43 6.06 5.61
CA SER A 163 5.29 5.17 5.90
C SER A 163 5.64 4.15 6.98
N ARG A 164 6.84 3.54 6.92
CA ARG A 164 7.30 2.57 7.91
C ARG A 164 7.45 3.19 9.29
N MET A 165 8.18 4.29 9.41
CA MET A 165 8.37 4.96 10.71
C MET A 165 7.05 5.47 11.29
N PHE A 166 6.16 5.94 10.42
CA PHE A 166 4.81 6.36 10.80
C PHE A 166 3.99 5.18 11.33
N ALA A 167 4.00 4.03 10.64
CA ALA A 167 3.28 2.83 11.07
C ALA A 167 3.76 2.33 12.44
N GLU A 168 5.09 2.29 12.67
CA GLU A 168 5.68 1.88 13.96
C GLU A 168 5.22 2.80 15.09
N SER A 169 5.24 4.11 14.87
CA SER A 169 4.80 5.10 15.87
C SER A 169 3.29 5.01 16.11
N LEU A 170 2.51 4.93 15.04
CA LEU A 170 1.06 4.85 15.12
C LEU A 170 0.59 3.56 15.83
N TRP A 171 1.28 2.45 15.59
CA TRP A 171 1.03 1.18 16.29
C TRP A 171 1.20 1.33 17.81
N LEU A 172 2.25 2.02 18.26
CA LEU A 172 2.47 2.32 19.68
C LEU A 172 1.35 3.18 20.27
N GLU A 173 0.86 4.17 19.51
CA GLU A 173 -0.22 5.07 19.94
C GLU A 173 -1.58 4.36 20.00
N LEU A 174 -1.86 3.44 19.07
CA LEU A 174 -3.21 2.87 18.90
C LEU A 174 -3.43 1.52 19.59
N ARG A 175 -2.37 0.78 19.97
CA ARG A 175 -2.48 -0.54 20.58
C ARG A 175 -3.33 -0.56 21.87
N GLU A 176 -3.26 0.50 22.67
CA GLU A 176 -4.06 0.61 23.91
C GLU A 176 -5.55 0.90 23.63
N HIS A 177 -5.87 1.29 22.41
CA HIS A 177 -7.24 1.51 21.93
C HIS A 177 -7.81 0.31 21.16
N ASN A 178 -7.13 -0.86 21.19
CA ASN A 178 -7.51 -2.05 20.45
C ASN A 178 -7.66 -1.81 18.93
N VAL A 179 -6.78 -0.97 18.38
CA VAL A 179 -6.68 -0.68 16.94
C VAL A 179 -5.33 -1.17 16.45
N ASP A 180 -5.35 -2.13 15.54
CA ASP A 180 -4.12 -2.69 14.98
C ASP A 180 -3.60 -1.84 13.83
N VAL A 181 -2.29 -1.75 13.71
CA VAL A 181 -1.62 -1.06 12.61
C VAL A 181 -0.53 -1.96 12.05
N LEU A 182 -0.53 -2.12 10.74
CA LEU A 182 0.47 -2.89 10.02
C LEU A 182 0.97 -2.12 8.80
N GLU A 183 2.28 -1.94 8.67
CA GLU A 183 2.88 -1.71 7.36
C GLU A 183 3.20 -3.05 6.71
N LEU A 184 2.52 -3.36 5.61
CA LEU A 184 2.79 -4.50 4.76
C LEU A 184 3.83 -4.12 3.72
N VAL A 185 5.08 -4.54 3.91
CA VAL A 185 6.20 -4.21 3.03
C VAL A 185 6.27 -5.18 1.86
N LEU A 186 6.04 -4.68 0.66
CA LEU A 186 6.09 -5.48 -0.56
C LEU A 186 7.48 -5.47 -1.20
N GLY A 187 7.89 -6.63 -1.72
CA GLY A 187 8.92 -6.75 -2.74
C GLY A 187 8.36 -6.52 -4.14
N VAL A 188 9.06 -7.03 -5.15
CA VAL A 188 8.54 -7.04 -6.53
C VAL A 188 7.32 -7.97 -6.57
N THR A 189 6.17 -7.41 -6.91
CA THR A 189 4.90 -8.13 -6.97
C THR A 189 4.34 -8.05 -8.39
N ARG A 190 3.91 -9.19 -8.97
CA ARG A 190 3.37 -9.25 -10.33
C ARG A 190 1.99 -8.61 -10.38
N THR A 191 1.95 -7.34 -10.76
CA THR A 191 0.72 -6.56 -10.84
C THR A 191 0.59 -5.90 -12.22
N PRO A 192 -0.64 -5.61 -12.69
CA PRO A 192 -0.83 -4.89 -13.94
C PRO A 192 -0.11 -3.54 -13.99
N ALA A 193 0.11 -2.89 -12.84
CA ALA A 193 0.89 -1.66 -12.75
C ALA A 193 2.36 -1.90 -13.09
N MET A 194 2.97 -2.97 -12.58
CA MET A 194 4.37 -3.33 -12.86
C MET A 194 4.57 -3.82 -14.29
N GLU A 195 3.58 -4.49 -14.87
CA GLU A 195 3.58 -4.88 -16.29
C GLU A 195 3.59 -3.63 -17.20
N ARG A 196 2.74 -2.65 -16.89
CA ARG A 196 2.67 -1.38 -17.66
C ARG A 196 3.98 -0.57 -17.65
N VAL A 197 4.78 -0.66 -16.59
CA VAL A 197 6.12 -0.02 -16.56
C VAL A 197 7.21 -0.88 -17.19
N GLY A 198 6.85 -2.04 -17.76
CA GLY A 198 7.77 -2.91 -18.49
C GLY A 198 8.79 -3.64 -17.59
N LEU A 199 8.43 -3.92 -16.34
CA LEU A 199 9.30 -4.67 -15.44
C LEU A 199 9.50 -6.11 -15.98
N ASN A 200 10.75 -6.54 -16.09
CA ASN A 200 11.06 -7.91 -16.45
C ASN A 200 11.05 -8.80 -15.21
N PHE A 201 9.96 -9.54 -15.03
CA PHE A 201 9.81 -10.45 -13.89
C PHE A 201 10.71 -11.70 -13.96
N ASP A 202 11.27 -12.00 -15.14
CA ASP A 202 12.14 -13.17 -15.35
C ASP A 202 13.62 -12.82 -15.18
N ALA A 203 13.95 -11.64 -14.65
CA ALA A 203 15.33 -11.23 -14.40
C ALA A 203 16.00 -12.15 -13.36
N PRO A 204 17.24 -12.62 -13.61
CA PRO A 204 17.94 -13.52 -12.70
C PRO A 204 18.06 -12.95 -11.28
N GLY A 205 17.72 -13.76 -10.28
CA GLY A 205 17.80 -13.37 -8.86
C GLY A 205 16.68 -12.44 -8.37
N MET A 206 15.67 -12.17 -9.20
CA MET A 206 14.49 -11.42 -8.80
C MET A 206 13.49 -12.35 -8.10
N ILE A 207 13.12 -12.03 -6.86
CA ILE A 207 12.00 -12.66 -6.17
C ILE A 207 10.74 -11.91 -6.59
N VAL A 208 9.84 -12.60 -7.29
CA VAL A 208 8.57 -12.05 -7.76
C VAL A 208 7.44 -12.69 -6.97
N ASN A 209 6.67 -11.87 -6.27
CA ASN A 209 5.58 -12.34 -5.43
C ASN A 209 4.24 -12.32 -6.19
N ASP A 210 3.35 -13.21 -5.81
CA ASP A 210 1.96 -13.20 -6.24
C ASP A 210 1.15 -12.16 -5.44
N PRO A 211 0.29 -11.34 -6.08
CA PRO A 211 -0.50 -10.33 -5.39
C PRO A 211 -1.51 -10.92 -4.40
N ALA A 212 -2.06 -12.11 -4.65
CA ALA A 212 -2.99 -12.75 -3.73
C ALA A 212 -2.26 -13.29 -2.49
N GLU A 213 -1.05 -13.86 -2.67
CA GLU A 213 -0.26 -14.34 -1.53
C GLU A 213 0.11 -13.19 -0.60
N VAL A 214 0.63 -12.07 -1.13
CA VAL A 214 1.02 -10.93 -0.28
C VAL A 214 -0.17 -10.22 0.35
N ALA A 215 -1.34 -10.20 -0.31
CA ALA A 215 -2.56 -9.68 0.30
C ALA A 215 -3.02 -10.56 1.47
N ARG A 216 -2.96 -11.88 1.31
CA ARG A 216 -3.26 -12.86 2.37
C ARG A 216 -2.34 -12.66 3.57
N GLU A 217 -1.03 -12.59 3.35
CA GLU A 217 -0.06 -12.32 4.40
C GLU A 217 -0.38 -11.02 5.15
N GLY A 218 -0.78 -9.96 4.44
CA GLY A 218 -1.17 -8.70 5.06
C GLY A 218 -2.39 -8.81 5.97
N LEU A 219 -3.40 -9.57 5.59
CA LEU A 219 -4.59 -9.82 6.42
C LEU A 219 -4.27 -10.73 7.61
N ASP A 220 -3.48 -11.77 7.40
CA ASP A 220 -3.13 -12.75 8.43
C ASP A 220 -2.24 -12.14 9.54
N HIS A 221 -1.39 -11.17 9.19
CA HIS A 221 -0.45 -10.52 10.11
C HIS A 221 -0.91 -9.14 10.63
N LEU A 222 -2.14 -8.70 10.33
CA LEU A 222 -2.63 -7.38 10.76
C LEU A 222 -2.56 -7.20 12.28
N GLY A 223 -2.84 -8.25 13.05
CA GLY A 223 -2.78 -8.24 14.51
C GLY A 223 -1.38 -8.31 15.10
N ASP A 224 -0.38 -8.68 14.30
CA ASP A 224 1.00 -8.88 14.76
C ASP A 224 1.84 -7.58 14.74
N GLY A 225 1.44 -6.60 13.91
CA GLY A 225 2.07 -5.29 13.71
C GLY A 225 3.43 -5.07 14.35
N PRO A 226 4.13 -3.93 14.19
CA PRO A 226 3.78 -2.80 13.29
C PRO A 226 4.21 -2.99 11.83
N VAL A 227 5.09 -3.96 11.51
CA VAL A 227 5.67 -4.15 10.17
C VAL A 227 5.76 -5.63 9.83
N PHE A 228 5.28 -6.02 8.66
CA PHE A 228 5.48 -7.34 8.10
C PHE A 228 6.08 -7.25 6.69
N VAL A 229 7.17 -7.97 6.43
CA VAL A 229 7.83 -8.01 5.13
C VAL A 229 7.37 -9.24 4.37
N ALA A 230 6.48 -9.02 3.41
CA ALA A 230 5.78 -10.07 2.68
C ALA A 230 6.67 -10.83 1.66
N GLY A 231 6.19 -12.00 1.25
CA GLY A 231 6.75 -12.78 0.15
C GLY A 231 8.17 -13.28 0.40
N GLY A 232 8.54 -13.58 1.65
CA GLY A 232 9.86 -14.09 2.00
C GLY A 232 11.00 -13.07 1.87
N ASN A 233 10.71 -11.78 1.74
CA ASN A 233 11.69 -10.71 1.51
C ASN A 233 12.42 -10.22 2.80
N GLY A 234 12.21 -10.82 3.96
CA GLY A 234 12.77 -10.39 5.23
C GLY A 234 14.30 -10.27 5.23
N SER A 235 15.01 -11.25 4.64
CA SER A 235 16.47 -11.20 4.50
C SER A 235 16.93 -10.02 3.62
N ARG A 236 16.18 -9.68 2.58
CA ARG A 236 16.49 -8.52 1.72
C ARG A 236 16.28 -7.21 2.48
N ALA A 237 15.21 -7.09 3.24
CA ALA A 237 14.97 -5.93 4.09
C ALA A 237 16.10 -5.75 5.13
N ALA A 238 16.56 -6.82 5.76
CA ALA A 238 17.67 -6.79 6.71
C ALA A 238 19.00 -6.34 6.04
N LEU A 239 19.34 -6.89 4.87
CA LEU A 239 20.51 -6.48 4.10
C LEU A 239 20.43 -4.99 3.71
N ASN A 240 19.28 -4.54 3.22
CA ASN A 240 19.06 -3.15 2.84
C ASN A 240 19.11 -2.18 4.03
N SER A 241 18.97 -2.66 5.26
CA SER A 241 19.04 -1.89 6.50
C SER A 241 20.42 -1.88 7.16
N ALA A 242 21.42 -2.58 6.59
CA ALA A 242 22.74 -2.68 7.19
C ALA A 242 23.36 -1.29 7.45
N PRO A 243 24.17 -1.11 8.53
CA PRO A 243 24.63 0.21 8.99
C PRO A 243 25.61 0.89 8.03
N ASP A 244 26.38 0.11 7.24
CA ASP A 244 27.26 0.66 6.21
C ASP A 244 26.44 1.09 4.99
N ARG A 245 25.83 2.27 5.09
CA ARG A 245 24.88 2.78 4.08
C ARG A 245 25.53 3.00 2.72
N ALA A 246 26.77 3.51 2.69
CA ALA A 246 27.45 3.74 1.41
C ALA A 246 27.66 2.44 0.66
N ARG A 247 28.16 1.40 1.31
CA ARG A 247 28.34 0.08 0.71
C ARG A 247 27.02 -0.49 0.20
N VAL A 248 25.96 -0.48 1.02
CA VAL A 248 24.64 -1.03 0.65
C VAL A 248 24.09 -0.38 -0.62
N VAL A 249 24.11 0.95 -0.71
CA VAL A 249 23.51 1.63 -1.87
C VAL A 249 24.38 1.51 -3.13
N LEU A 250 25.71 1.45 -2.99
CA LEU A 250 26.62 1.28 -4.12
C LEU A 250 26.54 -0.14 -4.70
N GLU A 251 26.57 -1.19 -3.87
CA GLU A 251 26.43 -2.58 -4.29
C GLU A 251 25.07 -2.80 -5.00
N ALA A 252 24.00 -2.20 -4.51
CA ALA A 252 22.69 -2.30 -5.13
C ALA A 252 22.61 -1.54 -6.47
N ASP A 253 23.20 -0.36 -6.57
CA ASP A 253 23.24 0.40 -7.84
C ASP A 253 24.06 -0.35 -8.90
N GLU A 254 25.19 -0.92 -8.51
CA GLU A 254 26.02 -1.74 -9.40
C GLU A 254 25.25 -2.96 -9.92
N ALA A 255 24.57 -3.70 -9.05
CA ALA A 255 23.75 -4.84 -9.43
C ALA A 255 22.64 -4.46 -10.44
N ILE A 256 21.96 -3.32 -10.22
CA ILE A 256 20.94 -2.81 -11.13
C ILE A 256 21.56 -2.44 -12.49
N ARG A 257 22.72 -1.78 -12.50
CA ARG A 257 23.42 -1.40 -13.73
C ARG A 257 23.86 -2.63 -14.56
N GLU A 258 24.34 -3.68 -13.91
CA GLU A 258 24.69 -4.92 -14.58
C GLU A 258 23.47 -5.58 -15.23
N LEU A 259 22.33 -5.64 -14.54
CA LEU A 259 21.07 -6.16 -15.10
C LEU A 259 20.59 -5.34 -16.32
N VAL A 260 20.82 -4.03 -16.32
CA VAL A 260 20.47 -3.16 -17.47
C VAL A 260 21.43 -3.36 -18.66
N LYS A 261 22.73 -3.60 -18.43
CA LYS A 261 23.71 -3.87 -19.48
C LYS A 261 23.41 -5.19 -20.21
N LEU A 262 22.98 -6.22 -19.49
CA LEU A 262 22.60 -7.51 -20.07
C LEU A 262 21.35 -7.45 -20.96
N ARG A 263 20.66 -6.31 -21.01
CA ARG A 263 19.50 -6.05 -21.87
C ARG A 263 19.84 -5.39 -23.22
N LYS A 264 21.07 -4.92 -23.42
CA LYS A 264 21.56 -4.35 -24.69
C LYS A 264 22.31 -5.40 -25.51
#